data_5cda94299a856f12435fe7749fe6100f
#
_entry.id   5cda94299a856f12435fe7749fe6100f
#
_cell.length_a   1.000
_cell.length_b   1.000
_cell.length_c   1.000
_cell.angle_alpha   90.00
_cell.angle_beta   90.00
_cell.angle_gamma   90.00
#
_symmetry.space_group_name_H-M   'P 1'
#
loop_
_entity.id
_entity.type
_entity.pdbx_description
1 polymer ?
#
loop_
_entity_poly.entity_id
_entity_poly.type
_entity_poly.pdbx_seq_one_letter_code
_entity_poly.pdbx_strand_id
1 'polypeptide(L)'
;MRSVLPFRALTVAFACILGLAMFPLGTGAQEVDMNRYITLTVKKGATIVLSLSGPENNTPVRIVSGETDFTTSVDTTVGVIQRRIDAKASTLTIYGRVQCFDCSKNGENITALDGSHNGLLTMLGCYENQLTSLNVRHNERLTVLNCSSNQLTSLDVSHNERLTALVCYENRLTSLDVSHNELLTMLACYENQLTSLNISHNELLTTLACYENQLTSLNVSHNTQLYGINCSKNRISSLDVSRNTMLEDLTCNSNRLTALDLRNNPELKSLDCAANQLSALNLRNNPHLNMLYCYANRLTSLDVSRNTMLEGLLGHSNRLTSLDVSHNRELKALDCANNRITALDLRNNPNLSILFCFNNLLTSLDVSRNTMLEGLACHNNQIVSLNLRHNQALAQLHCSNNRITSLDVSHNSELQTLDCFGNQLTALDVSKNSQLTVALCWGNRLSTDAWNRFFCSLPDRSYMPNEQIIYPLDNRSDSQKPQVLAANGNIAKRKGWEVSYYNDGQDTPITGFTGSYQCTKIYK
;
A
#
# COMPACT_ATOMS: atom_id res chain seq x y z
N MET A 1 -7.08 0.34 -3.92
CA MET A 1 -5.80 -0.38 -3.74
C MET A 1 -4.90 0.47 -2.88
N ARG A 2 -4.53 0.01 -1.70
CA ARG A 2 -3.54 0.71 -0.86
C ARG A 2 -2.19 0.55 -1.54
N SER A 3 -1.53 1.66 -1.84
CA SER A 3 -0.17 1.68 -2.34
C SER A 3 0.78 1.21 -1.22
N VAL A 4 0.96 -0.09 -1.13
CA VAL A 4 2.00 -0.69 -0.30
C VAL A 4 3.11 -1.04 -1.27
N LEU A 5 4.01 -0.07 -1.52
CA LEU A 5 5.35 -0.44 -1.97
C LEU A 5 5.92 -1.39 -0.90
N PRO A 6 6.39 -2.57 -1.28
CA PRO A 6 6.95 -3.49 -0.32
C PRO A 6 8.32 -2.96 0.12
N PHE A 7 8.34 -2.13 1.16
CA PHE A 7 9.52 -2.01 2.01
C PHE A 7 9.73 -3.35 2.73
N ARG A 8 9.85 -4.43 1.92
CA ARG A 8 10.17 -5.79 2.40
C ARG A 8 11.53 -5.87 3.10
N ALA A 9 12.31 -4.80 3.08
CA ALA A 9 13.60 -4.72 3.77
C ALA A 9 13.47 -4.42 5.28
N LEU A 10 12.37 -3.83 5.77
CA LEU A 10 12.26 -3.47 7.20
C LEU A 10 12.03 -4.67 8.13
N THR A 11 11.50 -5.78 7.64
CA THR A 11 11.29 -7.00 8.45
C THR A 11 12.50 -7.94 8.45
N VAL A 12 13.50 -7.71 7.60
CA VAL A 12 14.70 -8.57 7.46
C VAL A 12 15.87 -8.10 8.31
N ALA A 13 15.87 -6.88 8.84
CA ALA A 13 16.97 -6.34 9.64
C ALA A 13 17.19 -7.02 11.01
N PHE A 14 16.29 -7.91 11.43
CA PHE A 14 16.46 -8.73 12.64
C PHE A 14 17.10 -10.10 12.37
N ALA A 15 17.42 -10.44 11.15
CA ALA A 15 18.03 -11.70 10.78
C ALA A 15 19.46 -11.46 10.25
N CYS A 16 20.44 -11.83 11.09
CA CYS A 16 21.79 -12.21 10.71
C CYS A 16 22.76 -11.15 10.16
N ILE A 17 23.51 -10.49 11.05
CA ILE A 17 24.93 -10.27 10.82
C ILE A 17 25.69 -11.09 11.87
N LEU A 18 26.01 -12.33 11.53
CA LEU A 18 26.91 -13.20 12.28
C LEU A 18 28.36 -12.87 11.88
N GLY A 19 28.99 -12.00 12.64
CA GLY A 19 30.46 -11.91 12.69
C GLY A 19 31.00 -13.01 13.61
N LEU A 20 31.53 -14.09 13.05
CA LEU A 20 32.26 -15.15 13.76
C LEU A 20 33.54 -14.58 14.33
N ALA A 21 33.56 -14.24 15.64
CA ALA A 21 34.77 -14.11 16.41
C ALA A 21 34.96 -15.40 17.22
N MET A 22 35.89 -16.25 16.84
CA MET A 22 36.30 -17.40 17.64
C MET A 22 37.11 -16.91 18.87
N PHE A 23 36.58 -17.17 20.08
CA PHE A 23 37.30 -17.07 21.33
C PHE A 23 37.46 -18.45 21.97
N PRO A 24 38.55 -18.71 22.75
CA PRO A 24 38.85 -20.03 23.26
C PRO A 24 37.89 -20.46 24.38
N LEU A 25 37.53 -21.73 24.36
CA LEU A 25 36.71 -22.44 25.35
C LEU A 25 37.39 -22.43 26.73
N GLY A 26 36.86 -21.63 27.65
CA GLY A 26 37.13 -21.72 29.08
C GLY A 26 36.19 -22.70 29.76
N THR A 27 36.66 -23.82 30.23
CA THR A 27 35.88 -24.84 30.99
C THR A 27 35.80 -24.48 32.48
N GLY A 28 34.91 -23.56 32.82
CA GLY A 28 34.52 -23.28 34.19
C GLY A 28 33.04 -22.87 34.20
N ALA A 29 32.23 -23.36 35.15
CA ALA A 29 30.85 -22.87 35.31
C ALA A 29 30.91 -21.37 35.60
N GLN A 30 30.51 -20.55 34.63
CA GLN A 30 30.44 -19.10 34.80
C GLN A 30 29.34 -18.76 35.80
N GLU A 31 29.63 -17.90 36.78
CA GLU A 31 28.63 -17.32 37.65
C GLU A 31 27.89 -16.18 36.97
N VAL A 32 26.65 -15.90 37.36
CA VAL A 32 25.88 -14.75 36.87
C VAL A 32 26.56 -13.46 37.27
N ASP A 33 26.84 -12.59 36.31
CA ASP A 33 27.40 -11.25 36.58
C ASP A 33 26.31 -10.35 37.15
N MET A 34 26.23 -10.24 38.47
CA MET A 34 25.20 -9.46 39.19
C MET A 34 25.40 -7.95 39.07
N ASN A 35 26.56 -7.48 38.60
CA ASN A 35 26.83 -6.05 38.37
C ASN A 35 26.25 -5.56 37.04
N ARG A 36 25.84 -6.47 36.16
CA ARG A 36 25.22 -6.18 34.89
C ARG A 36 23.78 -6.61 34.91
N TYR A 37 22.88 -5.65 34.64
CA TYR A 37 21.45 -5.96 34.63
C TYR A 37 20.68 -5.02 33.72
N ILE A 38 19.47 -5.48 33.35
CA ILE A 38 18.44 -4.74 32.63
C ILE A 38 17.19 -4.80 33.48
N THR A 39 16.53 -3.66 33.71
CA THR A 39 15.29 -3.58 34.48
C THR A 39 14.14 -3.10 33.62
N LEU A 40 13.01 -3.81 33.69
CA LEU A 40 11.75 -3.41 33.07
C LEU A 40 10.75 -3.02 34.18
N THR A 41 10.00 -1.94 33.93
CA THR A 41 8.75 -1.69 34.67
C THR A 41 7.63 -2.40 33.93
N VAL A 42 6.96 -3.32 34.63
CA VAL A 42 6.00 -4.23 34.02
C VAL A 42 4.66 -4.23 34.78
N LYS A 43 3.59 -4.62 34.11
CA LYS A 43 2.28 -4.86 34.73
C LYS A 43 2.36 -6.14 35.58
N LYS A 44 2.16 -6.00 36.90
CA LYS A 44 2.13 -7.15 37.82
C LYS A 44 1.05 -8.16 37.37
N GLY A 45 1.42 -9.42 37.30
CA GLY A 45 0.55 -10.53 36.87
C GLY A 45 0.55 -10.76 35.36
N ALA A 46 1.22 -9.91 34.57
CA ALA A 46 1.34 -10.12 33.13
C ALA A 46 2.41 -11.16 32.79
N THR A 47 2.23 -11.87 31.68
CA THR A 47 3.27 -12.69 31.06
C THR A 47 4.08 -11.83 30.12
N ILE A 48 5.36 -11.63 30.43
CA ILE A 48 6.32 -10.85 29.62
C ILE A 48 7.08 -11.78 28.69
N VAL A 49 7.13 -11.43 27.41
CA VAL A 49 7.87 -12.18 26.37
C VAL A 49 9.21 -11.51 26.15
N LEU A 50 10.29 -12.25 26.31
CA LEU A 50 11.66 -11.76 26.13
C LEU A 50 12.46 -12.67 25.21
N SER A 51 13.40 -12.10 24.46
CA SER A 51 14.44 -12.81 23.74
C SER A 51 15.80 -12.27 24.16
N LEU A 52 16.73 -13.14 24.49
CA LEU A 52 18.03 -12.81 25.06
C LEU A 52 19.13 -13.60 24.37
N SER A 53 20.30 -12.96 24.16
CA SER A 53 21.53 -13.69 23.86
C SER A 53 22.71 -13.17 24.68
N GLY A 54 23.68 -14.03 24.90
CA GLY A 54 24.92 -13.72 25.58
C GLY A 54 26.11 -13.58 24.62
N PRO A 55 27.30 -13.16 25.09
CA PRO A 55 28.51 -13.07 24.27
C PRO A 55 29.08 -14.46 23.89
N GLU A 56 28.65 -15.50 24.58
CA GLU A 56 29.09 -16.88 24.38
C GLU A 56 27.95 -17.86 24.69
N ASN A 57 28.04 -19.10 24.22
CA ASN A 57 27.06 -20.13 24.53
C ASN A 57 27.06 -20.47 26.02
N ASN A 58 25.88 -20.81 26.55
CA ASN A 58 25.67 -21.07 27.96
C ASN A 58 26.00 -19.89 28.90
N THR A 59 25.93 -18.64 28.42
CA THR A 59 26.06 -17.45 29.28
C THR A 59 24.97 -17.47 30.37
N PRO A 60 25.34 -17.48 31.68
CA PRO A 60 24.35 -17.55 32.76
C PRO A 60 23.63 -16.20 32.92
N VAL A 61 22.32 -16.26 33.10
CA VAL A 61 21.46 -15.10 33.40
C VAL A 61 20.49 -15.46 34.53
N ARG A 62 20.20 -14.50 35.41
CA ARG A 62 19.18 -14.65 36.47
C ARG A 62 18.06 -13.66 36.21
N ILE A 63 16.83 -14.14 36.28
CA ILE A 63 15.61 -13.35 36.02
C ILE A 63 14.81 -13.28 37.30
N VAL A 64 14.50 -12.06 37.75
CA VAL A 64 13.84 -11.79 39.03
C VAL A 64 12.63 -10.90 38.83
N SER A 65 11.46 -11.30 39.37
CA SER A 65 10.25 -10.47 39.50
C SER A 65 9.41 -10.93 40.69
N GLY A 66 9.64 -10.35 41.86
CA GLY A 66 8.98 -10.77 43.10
C GLY A 66 9.37 -12.21 43.49
N GLU A 67 8.38 -13.11 43.54
CA GLU A 67 8.61 -14.53 43.82
C GLU A 67 9.14 -15.32 42.61
N THR A 68 9.09 -14.75 41.42
CA THR A 68 9.75 -15.32 40.24
C THR A 68 11.25 -15.03 40.34
N ASP A 69 12.05 -16.04 40.63
CA ASP A 69 13.51 -15.92 40.74
C ASP A 69 14.14 -17.25 40.28
N PHE A 70 14.83 -17.19 39.13
CA PHE A 70 15.50 -18.38 38.59
C PHE A 70 16.73 -17.99 37.75
N THR A 71 17.67 -18.91 37.69
CA THR A 71 18.86 -18.83 36.83
C THR A 71 18.70 -19.77 35.65
N THR A 72 19.12 -19.30 34.48
CA THR A 72 19.12 -20.05 33.22
C THR A 72 20.34 -19.65 32.42
N SER A 73 20.55 -20.26 31.26
CA SER A 73 21.61 -19.87 30.32
C SER A 73 21.02 -19.37 29.00
N VAL A 74 21.79 -18.55 28.31
CA VAL A 74 21.49 -18.06 26.96
C VAL A 74 22.70 -18.28 26.05
N ASP A 75 22.43 -18.49 24.77
CA ASP A 75 23.45 -18.71 23.74
C ASP A 75 23.72 -17.44 22.94
N THR A 76 24.62 -17.49 21.97
CA THR A 76 25.01 -16.36 21.11
C THR A 76 23.92 -16.01 20.08
N THR A 77 22.98 -16.89 19.79
CA THR A 77 21.96 -16.70 18.77
C THR A 77 20.76 -15.93 19.28
N VAL A 78 20.40 -14.84 18.56
CA VAL A 78 19.25 -13.99 18.88
C VAL A 78 17.97 -14.59 18.27
N GLY A 79 16.84 -14.49 18.99
CA GLY A 79 15.50 -14.73 18.43
C GLY A 79 15.05 -16.18 18.36
N VAL A 80 15.88 -17.16 18.69
CA VAL A 80 15.51 -18.58 18.59
C VAL A 80 14.67 -19.06 19.79
N ILE A 81 14.85 -18.46 20.97
CA ILE A 81 14.13 -18.86 22.18
C ILE A 81 13.43 -17.64 22.79
N GLN A 82 12.13 -17.52 22.55
CA GLN A 82 11.29 -16.60 23.31
C GLN A 82 11.00 -17.19 24.68
N ARG A 83 11.34 -16.45 25.73
CA ARG A 83 11.03 -16.80 27.11
C ARG A 83 9.76 -16.07 27.55
N ARG A 84 8.83 -16.80 28.15
CA ARG A 84 7.62 -16.26 28.76
C ARG A 84 7.83 -16.20 30.26
N ILE A 85 7.78 -15.02 30.85
CA ILE A 85 8.04 -14.76 32.26
C ILE A 85 6.79 -14.17 32.91
N ASP A 86 6.26 -14.85 33.90
CA ASP A 86 5.15 -14.30 34.68
C ASP A 86 5.68 -13.31 35.71
N ALA A 87 5.35 -12.04 35.51
CA ALA A 87 5.77 -10.94 36.39
C ALA A 87 4.98 -10.98 37.71
N LYS A 88 5.62 -11.35 38.80
CA LYS A 88 5.01 -11.35 40.14
C LYS A 88 5.13 -10.03 40.89
N ALA A 89 5.97 -9.11 40.36
CA ALA A 89 6.13 -7.75 40.85
C ALA A 89 5.90 -6.72 39.72
N SER A 90 5.92 -5.43 40.03
CA SER A 90 5.88 -4.33 39.04
C SER A 90 7.22 -4.10 38.35
N THR A 91 8.26 -4.82 38.74
CA THR A 91 9.59 -4.81 38.12
C THR A 91 10.00 -6.23 37.71
N LEU A 92 10.74 -6.31 36.61
CA LEU A 92 11.40 -7.52 36.16
C LEU A 92 12.84 -7.16 35.84
N THR A 93 13.81 -7.81 36.53
CA THR A 93 15.24 -7.55 36.36
C THR A 93 15.94 -8.78 35.82
N ILE A 94 16.77 -8.58 34.81
CA ILE A 94 17.59 -9.59 34.17
C ILE A 94 19.06 -9.29 34.50
N TYR A 95 19.69 -10.13 35.29
CA TYR A 95 21.12 -10.05 35.64
C TYR A 95 21.93 -10.95 34.70
N GLY A 96 23.13 -10.50 34.35
CA GLY A 96 24.08 -11.25 33.55
C GLY A 96 24.62 -10.48 32.36
N ARG A 97 25.51 -11.11 31.61
CA ARG A 97 26.20 -10.57 30.43
C ARG A 97 25.30 -10.71 29.19
N VAL A 98 24.28 -9.86 29.07
CA VAL A 98 23.38 -9.86 27.92
C VAL A 98 23.95 -8.99 26.80
N GLN A 99 24.09 -9.56 25.61
CA GLN A 99 24.57 -8.87 24.42
C GLN A 99 23.44 -8.41 23.51
N CYS A 100 22.40 -9.22 23.32
CA CYS A 100 21.20 -8.81 22.60
C CYS A 100 20.00 -8.97 23.53
N PHE A 101 19.16 -7.96 23.54
CA PHE A 101 17.95 -7.93 24.36
C PHE A 101 16.77 -7.48 23.51
N ASP A 102 15.71 -8.28 23.51
CA ASP A 102 14.44 -7.95 22.85
C ASP A 102 13.27 -8.21 23.80
N CYS A 103 12.57 -7.14 24.15
CA CYS A 103 11.33 -7.13 24.91
C CYS A 103 10.15 -6.56 24.11
N SER A 104 10.21 -6.65 22.80
CA SER A 104 9.19 -6.10 21.90
C SER A 104 7.85 -6.84 22.01
N LYS A 105 6.77 -6.18 21.54
CA LYS A 105 5.42 -6.76 21.44
C LYS A 105 4.81 -7.19 22.77
N ASN A 106 5.13 -6.49 23.85
CA ASN A 106 4.47 -6.69 25.14
C ASN A 106 3.32 -5.70 25.41
N GLY A 107 3.10 -4.75 24.48
CA GLY A 107 2.00 -3.80 24.53
C GLY A 107 1.97 -3.00 25.84
N GLU A 108 0.82 -2.96 26.51
CA GLU A 108 0.65 -2.23 27.77
C GLU A 108 1.39 -2.84 28.98
N ASN A 109 2.01 -4.00 28.79
CA ASN A 109 2.64 -4.73 29.89
C ASN A 109 4.04 -4.19 30.23
N ILE A 110 4.70 -3.42 29.34
CA ILE A 110 5.99 -2.77 29.60
C ILE A 110 5.84 -1.26 29.42
N THR A 111 6.15 -0.51 30.50
CA THR A 111 6.03 0.96 30.52
C THR A 111 7.36 1.69 30.69
N ALA A 112 8.42 0.99 31.15
CA ALA A 112 9.77 1.55 31.22
C ALA A 112 10.84 0.46 31.01
N LEU A 113 11.99 0.84 30.49
CA LEU A 113 13.18 0.02 30.30
C LEU A 113 14.41 0.81 30.72
N ASP A 114 15.22 0.21 31.57
CA ASP A 114 16.56 0.69 31.94
C ASP A 114 17.60 -0.38 31.62
N GLY A 115 18.37 -0.14 30.56
CA GLY A 115 19.51 -0.97 30.14
C GLY A 115 20.87 -0.38 30.51
N SER A 116 20.91 0.73 31.24
CA SER A 116 22.14 1.50 31.50
C SER A 116 23.23 0.72 32.22
N HIS A 117 22.85 -0.30 33.00
CA HIS A 117 23.81 -1.16 33.72
C HIS A 117 24.33 -2.34 32.88
N ASN A 118 23.95 -2.44 31.60
CA ASN A 118 24.47 -3.48 30.72
C ASN A 118 25.13 -2.90 29.47
N GLY A 119 26.35 -2.36 29.63
CA GLY A 119 27.13 -1.77 28.53
C GLY A 119 27.64 -2.78 27.49
N LEU A 120 27.25 -4.07 27.57
CA LEU A 120 27.59 -5.08 26.55
C LEU A 120 26.55 -5.13 25.41
N LEU A 121 25.41 -4.46 25.55
CA LEU A 121 24.35 -4.50 24.54
C LEU A 121 24.85 -4.04 23.18
N THR A 122 24.71 -4.90 22.19
CA THR A 122 24.94 -4.62 20.77
C THR A 122 23.63 -4.46 20.00
N MET A 123 22.55 -5.10 20.48
CA MET A 123 21.21 -5.02 19.91
C MET A 123 20.19 -4.82 21.01
N LEU A 124 19.30 -3.85 20.82
CA LEU A 124 18.16 -3.57 21.70
C LEU A 124 16.87 -3.45 20.87
N GLY A 125 15.92 -4.38 21.13
CA GLY A 125 14.55 -4.36 20.63
C GLY A 125 13.58 -4.08 21.78
N CYS A 126 12.78 -3.01 21.64
CA CYS A 126 11.73 -2.68 22.62
C CYS A 126 10.48 -2.10 21.96
N TYR A 127 10.25 -2.45 20.68
CA TYR A 127 9.15 -1.94 19.88
C TYR A 127 7.78 -2.50 20.31
N GLU A 128 6.70 -1.80 19.96
CA GLU A 128 5.32 -2.16 20.34
C GLU A 128 5.16 -2.33 21.86
N ASN A 129 5.52 -1.28 22.62
CA ASN A 129 5.33 -1.15 24.07
C ASN A 129 4.71 0.21 24.43
N GLN A 130 4.74 0.59 25.71
CA GLN A 130 4.22 1.87 26.20
C GLN A 130 5.33 2.76 26.80
N LEU A 131 6.55 2.69 26.24
CA LEU A 131 7.68 3.46 26.74
C LEU A 131 7.48 4.95 26.47
N THR A 132 7.58 5.77 27.50
CA THR A 132 7.54 7.23 27.40
C THR A 132 8.93 7.87 27.37
N SER A 133 9.94 7.12 27.78
CA SER A 133 11.36 7.51 27.72
C SER A 133 12.22 6.26 27.51
N LEU A 134 13.39 6.43 26.92
CA LEU A 134 14.41 5.39 26.74
C LEU A 134 15.79 6.01 26.92
N ASN A 135 16.58 5.47 27.85
CA ASN A 135 17.95 5.87 28.08
C ASN A 135 18.92 4.78 27.59
N VAL A 136 19.67 5.08 26.54
CA VAL A 136 20.68 4.19 25.94
C VAL A 136 22.10 4.75 26.05
N ARG A 137 22.29 5.82 26.83
CA ARG A 137 23.55 6.55 26.93
C ARG A 137 24.75 5.67 27.30
N HIS A 138 24.58 4.65 28.13
CA HIS A 138 25.64 3.76 28.57
C HIS A 138 25.82 2.49 27.71
N ASN A 139 25.01 2.38 26.63
CA ASN A 139 25.06 1.26 25.72
C ASN A 139 25.90 1.60 24.47
N GLU A 140 27.15 2.02 24.67
CA GLU A 140 28.06 2.51 23.61
C GLU A 140 28.38 1.46 22.52
N ARG A 141 28.07 0.17 22.79
CA ARG A 141 28.27 -0.93 21.83
C ARG A 141 27.09 -1.20 20.94
N LEU A 142 25.98 -0.46 21.10
CA LEU A 142 24.78 -0.67 20.26
C LEU A 142 25.11 -0.45 18.78
N THR A 143 24.78 -1.47 17.99
CA THR A 143 24.80 -1.43 16.53
C THR A 143 23.41 -1.36 15.95
N VAL A 144 22.41 -1.92 16.65
CA VAL A 144 21.00 -1.92 16.24
C VAL A 144 20.11 -1.49 17.41
N LEU A 145 19.30 -0.47 17.18
CA LEU A 145 18.25 -0.03 18.12
C LEU A 145 16.89 0.00 17.40
N ASN A 146 15.94 -0.79 17.92
CA ASN A 146 14.54 -0.70 17.51
C ASN A 146 13.66 -0.35 18.71
N CYS A 147 13.21 0.91 18.78
CA CYS A 147 12.30 1.42 19.79
C CYS A 147 10.99 1.95 19.18
N SER A 148 10.62 1.46 17.98
CA SER A 148 9.41 1.90 17.27
C SER A 148 8.12 1.56 18.02
N SER A 149 7.02 2.19 17.62
CA SER A 149 5.67 1.95 18.18
C SER A 149 5.66 2.04 19.70
N ASN A 150 6.07 3.20 20.22
CA ASN A 150 6.09 3.57 21.63
C ASN A 150 5.50 4.98 21.82
N GLN A 151 5.74 5.62 22.97
CA GLN A 151 5.28 6.98 23.27
C GLN A 151 6.44 7.93 23.57
N LEU A 152 7.62 7.67 22.97
CA LEU A 152 8.83 8.47 23.21
C LEU A 152 8.63 9.90 22.67
N THR A 153 8.91 10.89 23.51
CA THR A 153 8.88 12.32 23.14
C THR A 153 10.28 12.84 22.78
N SER A 154 11.33 12.15 23.21
CA SER A 154 12.72 12.41 22.89
C SER A 154 13.51 11.10 22.84
N LEU A 155 14.61 11.08 22.10
CA LEU A 155 15.55 9.96 22.01
C LEU A 155 16.95 10.54 21.84
N ASP A 156 17.84 10.25 22.81
CA ASP A 156 19.26 10.61 22.76
C ASP A 156 20.08 9.38 22.38
N VAL A 157 20.70 9.41 21.20
CA VAL A 157 21.58 8.37 20.66
C VAL A 157 23.00 8.88 20.47
N SER A 158 23.36 10.05 21.03
CA SER A 158 24.67 10.70 20.86
C SER A 158 25.86 9.86 21.33
N HIS A 159 25.64 8.92 22.26
CA HIS A 159 26.68 8.04 22.78
C HIS A 159 26.73 6.67 22.09
N ASN A 160 25.83 6.43 21.12
CA ASN A 160 25.75 5.16 20.41
C ASN A 160 26.40 5.27 19.02
N GLU A 161 27.67 5.66 18.98
CA GLU A 161 28.42 5.95 17.73
C GLU A 161 28.55 4.73 16.81
N ARG A 162 28.29 3.51 17.31
CA ARG A 162 28.35 2.27 16.55
C ARG A 162 27.04 1.87 15.88
N LEU A 163 25.98 2.70 16.00
CA LEU A 163 24.70 2.38 15.38
C LEU A 163 24.83 2.31 13.86
N THR A 164 24.45 1.17 13.31
CA THR A 164 24.27 0.93 11.87
C THR A 164 22.82 0.96 11.45
N ALA A 165 21.90 0.65 12.38
CA ALA A 165 20.44 0.71 12.14
C ALA A 165 19.72 1.35 13.33
N LEU A 166 18.94 2.40 13.05
CA LEU A 166 18.06 3.06 14.00
C LEU A 166 16.62 3.02 13.48
N VAL A 167 15.74 2.38 14.27
CA VAL A 167 14.32 2.21 13.97
C VAL A 167 13.54 2.81 15.15
N CYS A 168 12.95 4.00 14.95
CA CYS A 168 12.23 4.75 15.98
C CYS A 168 10.89 5.33 15.51
N TYR A 169 10.30 4.71 14.49
CA TYR A 169 9.02 5.12 13.91
C TYR A 169 7.83 4.94 14.89
N GLU A 170 6.68 5.55 14.57
CA GLU A 170 5.48 5.50 15.42
C GLU A 170 5.79 5.87 16.88
N ASN A 171 6.31 7.09 17.08
CA ASN A 171 6.57 7.69 18.37
C ASN A 171 6.02 9.14 18.39
N ARG A 172 6.43 9.94 19.37
CA ARG A 172 6.04 11.35 19.52
C ARG A 172 7.24 12.29 19.46
N LEU A 173 8.29 11.89 18.73
CA LEU A 173 9.54 12.64 18.63
C LEU A 173 9.31 13.96 17.89
N THR A 174 9.69 15.08 18.48
CA THR A 174 9.65 16.40 17.84
C THR A 174 10.98 16.81 17.21
N SER A 175 12.07 16.17 17.64
CA SER A 175 13.43 16.29 17.10
C SER A 175 14.17 14.95 17.18
N LEU A 176 15.15 14.75 16.33
CA LEU A 176 16.06 13.60 16.36
C LEU A 176 17.42 14.06 15.88
N ASP A 177 18.44 13.91 16.73
CA ASP A 177 19.84 14.17 16.40
C ASP A 177 20.56 12.84 16.18
N VAL A 178 21.07 12.63 14.97
CA VAL A 178 21.85 11.47 14.54
C VAL A 178 23.26 11.86 14.10
N SER A 179 23.71 13.08 14.42
CA SER A 179 25.01 13.61 13.98
C SER A 179 26.21 12.80 14.46
N HIS A 180 26.08 12.06 15.57
CA HIS A 180 27.12 11.21 16.14
C HIS A 180 27.08 9.75 15.64
N ASN A 181 26.08 9.41 14.84
CA ASN A 181 25.88 8.03 14.39
C ASN A 181 26.34 7.88 12.92
N GLU A 182 27.63 8.16 12.67
CA GLU A 182 28.21 8.19 11.32
C GLU A 182 28.16 6.84 10.58
N LEU A 183 28.01 5.72 11.32
CA LEU A 183 27.93 4.37 10.75
C LEU A 183 26.52 3.97 10.33
N LEU A 184 25.53 4.85 10.46
CA LEU A 184 24.15 4.51 10.08
C LEU A 184 24.04 4.19 8.58
N THR A 185 23.56 2.98 8.30
CA THR A 185 23.18 2.53 6.96
C THR A 185 21.66 2.56 6.76
N MET A 186 20.88 2.45 7.85
CA MET A 186 19.42 2.48 7.85
C MET A 186 18.90 3.44 8.92
N LEU A 187 18.00 4.34 8.52
CA LEU A 187 17.24 5.21 9.42
C LEU A 187 15.74 5.12 9.10
N ALA A 188 14.92 4.68 10.07
CA ALA A 188 13.48 4.67 10.00
C ALA A 188 12.88 5.47 11.17
N CYS A 189 12.47 6.71 10.89
CA CYS A 189 11.92 7.65 11.87
C CYS A 189 10.55 8.21 11.46
N TYR A 190 9.83 7.46 10.61
CA TYR A 190 8.50 7.84 10.12
C TYR A 190 7.43 7.83 11.22
N GLU A 191 6.26 8.44 10.93
CA GLU A 191 5.16 8.54 11.90
C GLU A 191 5.62 9.11 13.25
N ASN A 192 6.21 10.31 13.17
CA ASN A 192 6.63 11.13 14.31
C ASN A 192 6.15 12.58 14.11
N GLN A 193 6.70 13.52 14.87
CA GLN A 193 6.35 14.96 14.80
C GLN A 193 7.57 15.81 14.40
N LEU A 194 8.53 15.23 13.68
CA LEU A 194 9.77 15.91 13.30
C LEU A 194 9.48 17.08 12.35
N THR A 195 9.99 18.25 12.69
CA THR A 195 9.91 19.45 11.85
C THR A 195 11.14 19.68 10.98
N SER A 196 12.26 19.08 11.36
CA SER A 196 13.53 19.03 10.62
C SER A 196 14.24 17.71 10.87
N LEU A 197 15.13 17.32 9.96
CA LEU A 197 15.99 16.13 10.08
C LEU A 197 17.32 16.45 9.41
N ASN A 198 18.40 16.42 10.20
CA ASN A 198 19.77 16.60 9.70
C ASN A 198 20.48 15.24 9.65
N ILE A 199 20.82 14.80 8.45
CA ILE A 199 21.51 13.53 8.17
C ILE A 199 22.84 13.76 7.45
N SER A 200 23.40 14.96 7.51
CA SER A 200 24.64 15.33 6.77
C SER A 200 25.86 14.53 7.19
N HIS A 201 25.88 13.99 8.41
CA HIS A 201 26.98 13.17 8.94
C HIS A 201 26.79 11.66 8.69
N ASN A 202 25.64 11.25 8.18
CA ASN A 202 25.32 9.84 7.98
C ASN A 202 25.57 9.43 6.51
N GLU A 203 26.82 9.57 6.05
CA GLU A 203 27.20 9.38 4.63
C GLU A 203 27.02 7.94 4.14
N LEU A 204 26.97 6.97 5.06
CA LEU A 204 26.77 5.55 4.75
C LEU A 204 25.29 5.14 4.61
N LEU A 205 24.36 6.09 4.76
CA LEU A 205 22.93 5.78 4.63
C LEU A 205 22.61 5.22 3.23
N THR A 206 22.03 4.02 3.23
CA THR A 206 21.52 3.33 2.04
C THR A 206 20.00 3.40 1.95
N THR A 207 19.31 3.48 3.09
CA THR A 207 17.86 3.54 3.18
C THR A 207 17.41 4.59 4.20
N LEU A 208 16.51 5.47 3.77
CA LEU A 208 15.89 6.50 4.61
C LEU A 208 14.37 6.41 4.53
N ALA A 209 13.71 6.23 5.68
CA ALA A 209 12.26 6.32 5.83
C ALA A 209 11.91 7.38 6.88
N CYS A 210 11.43 8.54 6.44
CA CYS A 210 11.04 9.67 7.29
C CYS A 210 9.64 10.21 6.97
N TYR A 211 8.79 9.37 6.35
CA TYR A 211 7.44 9.74 5.97
C TYR A 211 6.52 9.99 7.19
N GLU A 212 5.36 10.62 6.96
CA GLU A 212 4.40 10.98 8.02
C GLU A 212 5.06 11.74 9.18
N ASN A 213 5.73 12.85 8.81
CA ASN A 213 6.30 13.84 9.72
C ASN A 213 5.83 15.26 9.32
N GLN A 214 6.50 16.28 9.82
CA GLN A 214 6.18 17.69 9.51
C GLN A 214 7.37 18.40 8.84
N LEU A 215 8.25 17.65 8.16
CA LEU A 215 9.45 18.18 7.51
C LEU A 215 9.08 19.19 6.43
N THR A 216 9.71 20.36 6.47
CA THR A 216 9.53 21.41 5.44
C THR A 216 10.62 21.36 4.37
N SER A 217 11.75 20.74 4.68
CA SER A 217 12.87 20.49 3.79
C SER A 217 13.57 19.17 4.17
N LEU A 218 14.28 18.58 3.23
CA LEU A 218 15.13 17.41 3.45
C LEU A 218 16.36 17.55 2.56
N ASN A 219 17.56 17.56 3.17
CA ASN A 219 18.81 17.58 2.45
C ASN A 219 19.46 16.20 2.49
N VAL A 220 19.57 15.57 1.31
CA VAL A 220 20.17 14.23 1.12
C VAL A 220 21.50 14.30 0.34
N SER A 221 22.09 15.48 0.15
CA SER A 221 23.25 15.69 -0.71
C SER A 221 24.52 14.99 -0.25
N HIS A 222 24.65 14.66 1.04
CA HIS A 222 25.78 13.94 1.62
C HIS A 222 25.58 12.41 1.62
N ASN A 223 24.34 11.96 1.47
CA ASN A 223 23.97 10.55 1.58
C ASN A 223 24.00 9.87 0.21
N THR A 224 25.15 9.85 -0.43
CA THR A 224 25.33 9.44 -1.84
C THR A 224 25.11 7.94 -2.07
N GLN A 225 25.07 7.14 -1.00
CA GLN A 225 24.83 5.69 -1.04
C GLN A 225 23.33 5.34 -1.00
N LEU A 226 22.43 6.34 -0.91
CA LEU A 226 20.98 6.08 -0.84
C LEU A 226 20.49 5.44 -2.14
N TYR A 227 19.94 4.22 -2.02
CA TYR A 227 19.16 3.56 -3.07
C TYR A 227 17.64 3.64 -2.83
N GLY A 228 17.20 3.90 -1.57
CA GLY A 228 15.79 4.03 -1.21
C GLY A 228 15.51 5.23 -0.32
N ILE A 229 14.59 6.10 -0.75
CA ILE A 229 14.10 7.25 0.03
C ILE A 229 12.56 7.19 0.09
N ASN A 230 12.02 7.19 1.31
CA ASN A 230 10.61 7.48 1.53
C ASN A 230 10.47 8.69 2.46
N CYS A 231 10.13 9.84 1.88
CA CYS A 231 9.85 11.09 2.59
C CYS A 231 8.39 11.57 2.36
N SER A 232 7.49 10.66 2.00
CA SER A 232 6.09 10.97 1.74
C SER A 232 5.35 11.57 2.94
N LYS A 233 4.19 12.19 2.69
CA LYS A 233 3.32 12.76 3.74
C LYS A 233 4.08 13.69 4.70
N ASN A 234 4.77 14.67 4.11
CA ASN A 234 5.46 15.75 4.80
C ASN A 234 5.00 17.11 4.25
N ARG A 235 5.75 18.17 4.49
CA ARG A 235 5.48 19.53 4.00
C ARG A 235 6.62 20.05 3.11
N ILE A 236 7.39 19.13 2.51
CA ILE A 236 8.59 19.43 1.71
C ILE A 236 8.18 20.18 0.44
N SER A 237 8.78 21.35 0.21
CA SER A 237 8.49 22.19 -0.96
C SER A 237 9.52 22.04 -2.07
N SER A 238 10.72 21.54 -1.78
CA SER A 238 11.78 21.22 -2.74
C SER A 238 12.58 20.01 -2.27
N LEU A 239 12.99 19.16 -3.20
CA LEU A 239 13.82 17.98 -2.92
C LEU A 239 14.87 17.87 -4.01
N ASP A 240 16.15 17.96 -3.63
CA ASP A 240 17.29 17.77 -4.52
C ASP A 240 17.90 16.38 -4.29
N VAL A 241 17.76 15.51 -5.29
CA VAL A 241 18.31 14.14 -5.31
C VAL A 241 19.47 13.99 -6.32
N SER A 242 20.02 15.10 -6.80
CA SER A 242 21.05 15.11 -7.85
C SER A 242 22.36 14.38 -7.47
N ARG A 243 22.63 14.24 -6.19
CA ARG A 243 23.79 13.51 -5.65
C ARG A 243 23.52 12.02 -5.36
N ASN A 244 22.27 11.61 -5.36
CA ASN A 244 21.85 10.24 -5.03
C ASN A 244 21.75 9.39 -6.30
N THR A 245 22.86 9.21 -6.98
CA THR A 245 22.91 8.59 -8.34
C THR A 245 22.58 7.10 -8.34
N MET A 246 22.62 6.43 -7.18
CA MET A 246 22.27 5.02 -6.99
C MET A 246 20.79 4.82 -6.64
N LEU A 247 19.96 5.89 -6.69
CA LEU A 247 18.58 5.84 -6.25
C LEU A 247 17.74 4.93 -7.16
N GLU A 248 17.17 3.88 -6.57
CA GLU A 248 16.28 2.92 -7.22
C GLU A 248 14.80 3.19 -6.89
N ASP A 249 14.53 3.57 -5.64
CA ASP A 249 13.17 3.81 -5.14
C ASP A 249 13.07 5.21 -4.53
N LEU A 250 12.20 6.04 -5.08
CA LEU A 250 11.86 7.37 -4.55
C LEU A 250 10.36 7.47 -4.28
N THR A 251 9.99 7.58 -3.01
CA THR A 251 8.63 7.86 -2.55
C THR A 251 8.60 9.22 -1.88
N CYS A 252 8.05 10.22 -2.58
CA CYS A 252 7.93 11.61 -2.11
C CYS A 252 6.51 12.16 -2.25
N ASN A 253 5.52 11.28 -2.33
CA ASN A 253 4.11 11.64 -2.49
C ASN A 253 3.57 12.42 -1.28
N SER A 254 2.46 13.13 -1.50
CA SER A 254 1.79 13.90 -0.44
C SER A 254 2.71 14.92 0.23
N ASN A 255 3.36 15.74 -0.61
CA ASN A 255 4.21 16.85 -0.21
C ASN A 255 3.76 18.16 -0.90
N ARG A 256 4.64 19.16 -0.99
CA ARG A 256 4.36 20.46 -1.63
C ARG A 256 5.30 20.75 -2.79
N LEU A 257 5.86 19.70 -3.41
CA LEU A 257 6.85 19.84 -4.48
C LEU A 257 6.22 20.51 -5.70
N THR A 258 6.88 21.55 -6.21
CA THR A 258 6.48 22.24 -7.46
C THR A 258 7.32 21.79 -8.66
N ALA A 259 8.49 21.23 -8.41
CA ALA A 259 9.39 20.63 -9.40
C ALA A 259 10.12 19.43 -8.77
N LEU A 260 10.57 18.50 -9.63
CA LEU A 260 11.41 17.36 -9.25
C LEU A 260 12.35 17.06 -10.40
N ASP A 261 13.66 17.18 -10.17
CA ASP A 261 14.70 16.91 -11.15
C ASP A 261 15.33 15.53 -10.91
N LEU A 262 15.15 14.63 -11.87
CA LEU A 262 15.60 13.25 -11.83
C LEU A 262 16.68 12.92 -12.86
N ARG A 263 17.32 13.93 -13.45
CA ARG A 263 18.32 13.75 -14.52
C ARG A 263 19.51 12.88 -14.09
N ASN A 264 19.86 12.90 -12.81
CA ASN A 264 21.01 12.21 -12.24
C ASN A 264 20.66 10.89 -11.53
N ASN A 265 19.43 10.37 -11.70
CA ASN A 265 18.98 9.13 -11.05
C ASN A 265 18.65 8.04 -12.09
N PRO A 266 19.62 7.58 -12.90
CA PRO A 266 19.37 6.67 -14.02
C PRO A 266 18.89 5.29 -13.56
N GLU A 267 19.23 4.87 -12.33
CA GLU A 267 18.88 3.56 -11.78
C GLU A 267 17.45 3.49 -11.22
N LEU A 268 16.67 4.60 -11.32
CA LEU A 268 15.34 4.68 -10.73
C LEU A 268 14.37 3.66 -11.35
N LYS A 269 13.86 2.76 -10.52
CA LYS A 269 12.91 1.69 -10.87
C LYS A 269 11.48 2.04 -10.46
N SER A 270 11.33 2.70 -9.30
CA SER A 270 10.02 3.09 -8.77
C SER A 270 10.01 4.56 -8.38
N LEU A 271 9.00 5.29 -8.86
CA LEU A 271 8.78 6.68 -8.48
C LEU A 271 7.34 6.88 -8.02
N ASP A 272 7.17 7.31 -6.77
CA ASP A 272 5.90 7.85 -6.29
C ASP A 272 6.06 9.33 -5.92
N CYS A 273 5.64 10.20 -6.83
CA CYS A 273 5.58 11.66 -6.65
C CYS A 273 4.13 12.19 -6.65
N ALA A 274 3.16 11.32 -6.40
CA ALA A 274 1.74 11.66 -6.39
C ALA A 274 1.38 12.72 -5.33
N ALA A 275 0.21 13.35 -5.50
CA ALA A 275 -0.31 14.32 -4.54
C ALA A 275 0.71 15.43 -4.18
N ASN A 276 1.26 16.06 -5.22
CA ASN A 276 2.14 17.22 -5.13
C ASN A 276 1.60 18.38 -6.00
N GLN A 277 2.44 19.32 -6.36
CA GLN A 277 2.07 20.47 -7.19
C GLN A 277 2.89 20.55 -8.48
N LEU A 278 3.39 19.40 -8.96
CA LEU A 278 4.25 19.32 -10.15
C LEU A 278 3.49 19.77 -11.40
N SER A 279 4.04 20.72 -12.13
CA SER A 279 3.50 21.18 -13.43
C SER A 279 4.16 20.47 -14.62
N ALA A 280 5.34 19.90 -14.43
CA ALA A 280 6.09 19.11 -15.40
C ALA A 280 6.87 18.00 -14.68
N LEU A 281 7.15 16.91 -15.40
CA LEU A 281 7.98 15.80 -14.93
C LEU A 281 8.79 15.28 -16.13
N ASN A 282 10.13 15.32 -16.01
CA ASN A 282 11.03 14.85 -17.05
C ASN A 282 11.65 13.50 -16.63
N LEU A 283 11.31 12.44 -17.37
CA LEU A 283 11.71 11.05 -17.09
C LEU A 283 12.68 10.46 -18.14
N ARG A 284 13.24 11.31 -19.01
CA ARG A 284 14.08 10.83 -20.14
C ARG A 284 15.32 10.09 -19.72
N ASN A 285 15.83 10.38 -18.52
CA ASN A 285 17.05 9.77 -18.00
C ASN A 285 16.79 8.60 -17.01
N ASN A 286 15.54 8.11 -16.92
CA ASN A 286 15.17 7.04 -15.99
C ASN A 286 14.67 5.80 -16.76
N PRO A 287 15.50 5.15 -17.59
CA PRO A 287 15.06 4.09 -18.51
C PRO A 287 14.60 2.81 -17.79
N HIS A 288 15.04 2.60 -16.54
CA HIS A 288 14.71 1.42 -15.75
C HIS A 288 13.39 1.54 -14.96
N LEU A 289 12.67 2.68 -15.15
CA LEU A 289 11.43 2.93 -14.43
C LEU A 289 10.35 1.92 -14.83
N ASN A 290 9.88 1.13 -13.86
CA ASN A 290 8.82 0.14 -14.06
C ASN A 290 7.50 0.53 -13.39
N MET A 291 7.54 1.35 -12.33
CA MET A 291 6.34 1.85 -11.63
C MET A 291 6.39 3.36 -11.51
N LEU A 292 5.35 4.03 -12.02
CA LEU A 292 5.20 5.49 -11.94
C LEU A 292 3.85 5.88 -11.33
N TYR A 293 3.89 6.52 -10.18
CA TYR A 293 2.75 7.14 -9.50
C TYR A 293 2.95 8.66 -9.53
N CYS A 294 2.25 9.34 -10.43
CA CYS A 294 2.31 10.81 -10.58
C CYS A 294 0.92 11.46 -10.51
N TYR A 295 -0.07 10.74 -10.00
CA TYR A 295 -1.46 11.21 -9.88
C TYR A 295 -1.59 12.42 -8.92
N ALA A 296 -2.72 13.12 -9.00
CA ALA A 296 -3.03 14.28 -8.17
C ALA A 296 -1.91 15.35 -8.19
N ASN A 297 -1.51 15.75 -9.42
CA ASN A 297 -0.57 16.82 -9.68
C ASN A 297 -1.18 17.87 -10.63
N ARG A 298 -0.36 18.71 -11.25
CA ARG A 298 -0.78 19.75 -12.21
C ARG A 298 -0.19 19.53 -13.60
N LEU A 299 0.20 18.28 -13.93
CA LEU A 299 0.86 17.94 -15.19
C LEU A 299 -0.07 18.22 -16.37
N THR A 300 0.44 18.95 -17.36
CA THR A 300 -0.27 19.22 -18.62
C THR A 300 0.17 18.29 -19.74
N SER A 301 1.35 17.69 -19.62
CA SER A 301 1.92 16.67 -20.51
C SER A 301 2.76 15.69 -19.69
N LEU A 302 2.96 14.49 -20.23
CA LEU A 302 3.82 13.46 -19.65
C LEU A 302 4.45 12.67 -20.80
N ASP A 303 5.79 12.71 -20.89
CA ASP A 303 6.56 11.95 -21.87
C ASP A 303 7.17 10.71 -21.17
N VAL A 304 6.65 9.52 -21.52
CA VAL A 304 7.12 8.21 -21.01
C VAL A 304 7.79 7.38 -22.12
N SER A 305 8.12 7.97 -23.24
CA SER A 305 8.68 7.28 -24.42
C SER A 305 10.00 6.57 -24.16
N ARG A 306 10.77 7.01 -23.17
CA ARG A 306 12.05 6.40 -22.78
C ARG A 306 11.92 5.36 -21.65
N ASN A 307 10.76 5.29 -21.01
CA ASN A 307 10.52 4.39 -19.88
C ASN A 307 9.87 3.09 -20.38
N THR A 308 10.57 2.38 -21.25
CA THR A 308 10.03 1.22 -21.98
C THR A 308 9.74 0.01 -21.10
N MET A 309 10.26 0.01 -19.86
CA MET A 309 10.05 -1.04 -18.87
C MET A 309 8.82 -0.79 -17.97
N LEU A 310 8.03 0.29 -18.22
CA LEU A 310 6.85 0.60 -17.41
C LEU A 310 5.83 -0.54 -17.45
N GLU A 311 5.53 -1.08 -16.27
CA GLU A 311 4.45 -2.04 -16.02
C GLU A 311 3.21 -1.35 -15.43
N GLY A 312 3.42 -0.29 -14.64
CA GLY A 312 2.35 0.49 -14.03
C GLY A 312 2.53 1.98 -14.21
N LEU A 313 1.48 2.65 -14.73
CA LEU A 313 1.40 4.11 -14.87
C LEU A 313 0.10 4.62 -14.25
N LEU A 314 0.21 5.30 -13.10
CA LEU A 314 -0.90 5.94 -12.40
C LEU A 314 -0.74 7.45 -12.48
N GLY A 315 -1.37 8.04 -13.51
CA GLY A 315 -1.31 9.47 -13.83
C GLY A 315 -2.65 10.19 -13.72
N HIS A 316 -3.62 9.61 -13.01
CA HIS A 316 -4.95 10.20 -12.86
C HIS A 316 -4.93 11.54 -12.10
N SER A 317 -6.03 12.29 -12.20
CA SER A 317 -6.18 13.57 -11.49
C SER A 317 -5.06 14.57 -11.81
N ASN A 318 -4.82 14.76 -13.09
CA ASN A 318 -3.90 15.76 -13.65
C ASN A 318 -4.62 16.66 -14.67
N ARG A 319 -3.89 17.30 -15.57
CA ARG A 319 -4.43 18.17 -16.62
C ARG A 319 -3.97 17.73 -18.02
N LEU A 320 -3.67 16.44 -18.18
CA LEU A 320 -3.16 15.88 -19.42
C LEU A 320 -4.21 16.02 -20.53
N THR A 321 -3.81 16.53 -21.68
CA THR A 321 -4.67 16.62 -22.89
C THR A 321 -4.42 15.47 -23.86
N SER A 322 -3.28 14.82 -23.74
CA SER A 322 -2.87 13.63 -24.49
C SER A 322 -1.94 12.78 -23.62
N LEU A 323 -1.85 11.48 -23.93
CA LEU A 323 -0.89 10.56 -23.33
C LEU A 323 -0.50 9.54 -24.38
N ASP A 324 0.80 9.50 -24.72
CA ASP A 324 1.37 8.52 -25.64
C ASP A 324 2.06 7.41 -24.83
N VAL A 325 1.50 6.19 -24.90
CA VAL A 325 2.03 4.98 -24.26
C VAL A 325 2.52 3.95 -25.30
N SER A 326 2.71 4.35 -26.55
CA SER A 326 3.07 3.46 -27.65
C SER A 326 4.41 2.75 -27.49
N HIS A 327 5.30 3.27 -26.65
CA HIS A 327 6.62 2.70 -26.33
C HIS A 327 6.62 1.81 -25.08
N ASN A 328 5.53 1.79 -24.30
CA ASN A 328 5.43 1.09 -23.01
C ASN A 328 4.74 -0.27 -23.17
N ARG A 329 5.39 -1.20 -23.87
CA ARG A 329 4.80 -2.49 -24.26
C ARG A 329 4.53 -3.42 -23.07
N GLU A 330 5.28 -3.24 -21.98
CA GLU A 330 5.15 -4.03 -20.76
C GLU A 330 4.03 -3.56 -19.84
N LEU A 331 3.28 -2.53 -20.25
CA LEU A 331 2.25 -1.90 -19.43
C LEU A 331 1.10 -2.88 -19.12
N LYS A 332 0.90 -3.17 -17.84
CA LYS A 332 -0.15 -4.04 -17.28
C LYS A 332 -1.29 -3.25 -16.66
N ALA A 333 -0.98 -2.09 -16.08
CA ALA A 333 -1.94 -1.20 -15.45
C ALA A 333 -1.77 0.25 -15.93
N LEU A 334 -2.84 0.82 -16.46
CA LEU A 334 -2.91 2.23 -16.84
C LEU A 334 -4.08 2.91 -16.15
N ASP A 335 -3.78 3.90 -15.31
CA ASP A 335 -4.79 4.81 -14.76
C ASP A 335 -4.49 6.25 -15.22
N CYS A 336 -5.25 6.72 -16.19
CA CYS A 336 -5.20 8.09 -16.70
C CYS A 336 -6.54 8.83 -16.49
N ALA A 337 -7.36 8.36 -15.55
CA ALA A 337 -8.66 8.95 -15.22
C ALA A 337 -8.55 10.40 -14.74
N ASN A 338 -9.67 11.13 -14.75
CA ASN A 338 -9.73 12.51 -14.26
C ASN A 338 -8.67 13.42 -14.91
N ASN A 339 -8.63 13.39 -16.23
CA ASN A 339 -7.77 14.24 -17.07
C ASN A 339 -8.59 14.97 -18.14
N ARG A 340 -7.97 15.43 -19.21
CA ARG A 340 -8.62 16.09 -20.36
C ARG A 340 -8.25 15.41 -21.69
N ILE A 341 -7.98 14.11 -21.64
CA ILE A 341 -7.51 13.31 -22.78
C ILE A 341 -8.64 13.17 -23.80
N THR A 342 -8.36 13.51 -25.04
CA THR A 342 -9.33 13.46 -26.14
C THR A 342 -9.23 12.20 -26.99
N ALA A 343 -8.06 11.54 -27.01
CA ALA A 343 -7.79 10.28 -27.70
C ALA A 343 -6.75 9.47 -26.95
N LEU A 344 -6.85 8.14 -27.00
CA LEU A 344 -5.92 7.22 -26.35
C LEU A 344 -5.65 6.04 -27.30
N ASP A 345 -4.40 5.86 -27.70
CA ASP A 345 -3.95 4.76 -28.56
C ASP A 345 -3.28 3.68 -27.70
N LEU A 346 -3.90 2.49 -27.66
CA LEU A 346 -3.46 1.35 -26.85
C LEU A 346 -3.00 0.16 -27.69
N ARG A 347 -2.81 0.34 -29.00
CA ARG A 347 -2.46 -0.77 -29.92
C ARG A 347 -1.15 -1.48 -29.58
N ASN A 348 -0.23 -0.78 -28.91
CA ASN A 348 1.08 -1.29 -28.54
C ASN A 348 1.18 -1.79 -27.09
N ASN A 349 0.06 -1.91 -26.36
CA ASN A 349 0.05 -2.33 -24.95
C ASN A 349 -0.71 -3.67 -24.76
N PRO A 350 -0.23 -4.78 -25.36
CA PRO A 350 -0.97 -6.05 -25.39
C PRO A 350 -1.14 -6.69 -24.00
N ASN A 351 -0.24 -6.37 -23.05
CA ASN A 351 -0.23 -6.91 -21.70
C ASN A 351 -1.18 -6.18 -20.72
N LEU A 352 -1.94 -5.17 -21.22
CA LEU A 352 -2.80 -4.34 -20.37
C LEU A 352 -3.95 -5.16 -19.81
N SER A 353 -4.00 -5.30 -18.48
CA SER A 353 -5.05 -6.02 -17.75
C SER A 353 -6.02 -5.08 -17.05
N ILE A 354 -5.59 -3.87 -16.68
CA ILE A 354 -6.42 -2.86 -16.01
C ILE A 354 -6.29 -1.52 -16.75
N LEU A 355 -7.42 -0.97 -17.17
CA LEU A 355 -7.51 0.35 -17.79
C LEU A 355 -8.54 1.21 -17.09
N PHE A 356 -8.10 2.31 -16.49
CA PHE A 356 -8.95 3.37 -15.95
C PHE A 356 -8.70 4.66 -16.74
N CYS A 357 -9.68 5.03 -17.57
CA CYS A 357 -9.65 6.25 -18.38
C CYS A 357 -10.93 7.08 -18.24
N PHE A 358 -11.67 6.87 -17.16
CA PHE A 358 -12.92 7.59 -16.86
C PHE A 358 -12.68 9.08 -16.58
N ASN A 359 -13.75 9.88 -16.65
CA ASN A 359 -13.70 11.34 -16.48
C ASN A 359 -12.65 11.99 -17.40
N ASN A 360 -12.78 11.74 -18.71
CA ASN A 360 -11.97 12.33 -19.77
C ASN A 360 -12.86 12.90 -20.90
N LEU A 361 -12.30 13.18 -22.04
CA LEU A 361 -13.00 13.73 -23.21
C LEU A 361 -12.96 12.77 -24.42
N LEU A 362 -12.81 11.46 -24.17
CA LEU A 362 -12.68 10.44 -25.20
C LEU A 362 -14.00 10.32 -25.99
N THR A 363 -13.90 10.39 -27.33
CA THR A 363 -15.03 10.16 -28.23
C THR A 363 -15.06 8.72 -28.77
N SER A 364 -13.94 8.03 -28.72
CA SER A 364 -13.77 6.62 -29.09
C SER A 364 -12.72 5.96 -28.20
N LEU A 365 -12.78 4.64 -28.09
CA LEU A 365 -11.78 3.84 -27.38
C LEU A 365 -11.67 2.49 -28.10
N ASP A 366 -10.48 2.17 -28.62
CA ASP A 366 -10.18 0.88 -29.21
C ASP A 366 -9.33 0.04 -28.26
N VAL A 367 -9.90 -1.03 -27.75
CA VAL A 367 -9.26 -2.00 -26.85
C VAL A 367 -9.08 -3.38 -27.54
N SER A 368 -9.21 -3.46 -28.86
CA SER A 368 -9.19 -4.72 -29.61
C SER A 368 -7.85 -5.47 -29.52
N ARG A 369 -6.75 -4.78 -29.19
CA ARG A 369 -5.41 -5.37 -29.02
C ARG A 369 -5.08 -5.71 -27.56
N ASN A 370 -5.91 -5.27 -26.62
CA ASN A 370 -5.68 -5.47 -25.18
C ASN A 370 -6.46 -6.72 -24.71
N THR A 371 -6.10 -7.86 -25.25
CA THR A 371 -6.87 -9.11 -25.07
C THR A 371 -6.82 -9.68 -23.65
N MET A 372 -5.86 -9.20 -22.84
CA MET A 372 -5.72 -9.57 -21.43
C MET A 372 -6.51 -8.69 -20.47
N LEU A 373 -7.35 -7.76 -21.00
CA LEU A 373 -8.07 -6.80 -20.21
C LEU A 373 -9.12 -7.47 -19.32
N GLU A 374 -8.95 -7.37 -18.00
CA GLU A 374 -9.84 -7.89 -16.95
C GLU A 374 -10.74 -6.80 -16.38
N GLY A 375 -10.23 -5.57 -16.29
CA GLY A 375 -10.94 -4.40 -15.77
C GLY A 375 -10.87 -3.20 -16.70
N LEU A 376 -12.06 -2.69 -17.11
CA LEU A 376 -12.20 -1.48 -17.92
C LEU A 376 -13.13 -0.49 -17.24
N ALA A 377 -12.61 0.70 -16.89
CA ALA A 377 -13.42 1.83 -16.46
C ALA A 377 -13.20 3.02 -17.41
N CYS A 378 -14.21 3.26 -18.26
CA CYS A 378 -14.22 4.36 -19.24
C CYS A 378 -15.46 5.26 -19.11
N HIS A 379 -16.14 5.22 -17.96
CA HIS A 379 -17.34 6.03 -17.68
C HIS A 379 -17.04 7.54 -17.71
N ASN A 380 -18.10 8.35 -17.83
CA ASN A 380 -17.97 9.81 -17.90
C ASN A 380 -17.03 10.27 -19.03
N ASN A 381 -17.33 9.82 -20.25
CA ASN A 381 -16.66 10.24 -21.50
C ASN A 381 -17.71 10.59 -22.57
N GLN A 382 -17.32 10.63 -23.83
CA GLN A 382 -18.23 10.90 -24.96
C GLN A 382 -18.21 9.74 -25.97
N ILE A 383 -17.90 8.52 -25.53
CA ILE A 383 -17.74 7.32 -26.36
C ILE A 383 -19.08 6.96 -26.98
N VAL A 384 -19.11 6.79 -28.30
CA VAL A 384 -20.34 6.47 -29.05
C VAL A 384 -20.52 4.98 -29.32
N SER A 385 -19.42 4.23 -29.33
CA SER A 385 -19.41 2.78 -29.52
C SER A 385 -18.20 2.15 -28.80
N LEU A 386 -18.36 0.91 -28.34
CA LEU A 386 -17.33 0.15 -27.66
C LEU A 386 -17.35 -1.29 -28.19
N ASN A 387 -16.23 -1.72 -28.80
CA ASN A 387 -16.08 -3.08 -29.32
C ASN A 387 -15.26 -3.91 -28.33
N LEU A 388 -15.90 -4.90 -27.68
CA LEU A 388 -15.29 -5.75 -26.65
C LEU A 388 -15.07 -7.20 -27.12
N ARG A 389 -15.26 -7.48 -28.41
CA ARG A 389 -15.21 -8.84 -28.98
C ARG A 389 -13.92 -9.62 -28.61
N HIS A 390 -12.79 -8.93 -28.46
CA HIS A 390 -11.49 -9.55 -28.22
C HIS A 390 -11.07 -9.57 -26.75
N ASN A 391 -11.90 -8.98 -25.85
CA ASN A 391 -11.59 -8.85 -24.42
C ASN A 391 -12.28 -9.95 -23.61
N GLN A 392 -11.96 -11.21 -23.90
CA GLN A 392 -12.66 -12.38 -23.33
C GLN A 392 -12.46 -12.52 -21.80
N ALA A 393 -11.33 -12.02 -21.28
CA ALA A 393 -11.00 -12.04 -19.85
C ALA A 393 -11.74 -10.92 -19.05
N LEU A 394 -12.53 -10.06 -19.72
CA LEU A 394 -13.14 -8.90 -19.08
C LEU A 394 -14.15 -9.31 -18.00
N ALA A 395 -13.81 -9.04 -16.75
CA ALA A 395 -14.63 -9.33 -15.56
C ALA A 395 -15.38 -8.10 -15.04
N GLN A 396 -14.83 -6.90 -15.23
CA GLN A 396 -15.42 -5.65 -14.76
C GLN A 396 -15.50 -4.62 -15.89
N LEU A 397 -16.69 -4.18 -16.23
CA LEU A 397 -16.95 -3.14 -17.23
C LEU A 397 -17.73 -1.98 -16.61
N HIS A 398 -17.08 -0.82 -16.53
CA HIS A 398 -17.71 0.45 -16.13
C HIS A 398 -17.67 1.42 -17.32
N CYS A 399 -18.75 1.50 -18.09
CA CYS A 399 -18.87 2.35 -19.28
C CYS A 399 -20.04 3.34 -19.19
N SER A 400 -20.54 3.61 -17.98
CA SER A 400 -21.66 4.51 -17.72
C SER A 400 -21.39 5.95 -18.17
N ASN A 401 -22.45 6.74 -18.30
CA ASN A 401 -22.39 8.15 -18.67
C ASN A 401 -21.54 8.41 -19.93
N ASN A 402 -21.88 7.72 -21.01
CA ASN A 402 -21.31 7.89 -22.34
C ASN A 402 -22.44 8.16 -23.37
N ARG A 403 -22.16 7.98 -24.65
CA ARG A 403 -23.14 8.12 -25.74
C ARG A 403 -23.34 6.80 -26.49
N ILE A 404 -23.12 5.67 -25.83
CA ILE A 404 -23.15 4.34 -26.42
C ILE A 404 -24.60 3.99 -26.81
N THR A 405 -24.82 3.64 -28.07
CA THR A 405 -26.15 3.31 -28.62
C THR A 405 -26.41 1.80 -28.66
N SER A 406 -25.34 1.00 -28.71
CA SER A 406 -25.40 -0.47 -28.67
C SER A 406 -24.16 -1.01 -27.93
N LEU A 407 -24.34 -2.06 -27.14
CA LEU A 407 -23.29 -2.71 -26.38
C LEU A 407 -23.43 -4.23 -26.54
N ASP A 408 -22.46 -4.85 -27.17
CA ASP A 408 -22.36 -6.30 -27.32
C ASP A 408 -21.33 -6.85 -26.32
N VAL A 409 -21.82 -7.61 -25.36
CA VAL A 409 -21.01 -8.28 -24.32
C VAL A 409 -21.02 -9.82 -24.50
N SER A 410 -21.48 -10.31 -25.63
CA SER A 410 -21.66 -11.76 -25.89
C SER A 410 -20.35 -12.56 -25.87
N HIS A 411 -19.19 -11.90 -26.04
CA HIS A 411 -17.87 -12.52 -26.02
C HIS A 411 -17.15 -12.44 -24.66
N ASN A 412 -17.77 -11.78 -23.68
CA ASN A 412 -17.17 -11.50 -22.36
C ASN A 412 -17.76 -12.43 -21.29
N SER A 413 -17.52 -13.73 -21.41
CA SER A 413 -18.12 -14.77 -20.54
C SER A 413 -17.74 -14.61 -19.05
N GLU A 414 -16.59 -14.01 -18.77
CA GLU A 414 -16.08 -13.78 -17.41
C GLU A 414 -16.67 -12.52 -16.74
N LEU A 415 -17.60 -11.79 -17.44
CA LEU A 415 -18.15 -10.55 -16.95
C LEU A 415 -18.99 -10.77 -15.68
N GLN A 416 -18.54 -10.17 -14.58
CA GLN A 416 -19.16 -10.21 -13.26
C GLN A 416 -19.92 -8.93 -12.93
N THR A 417 -19.37 -7.78 -13.32
CA THR A 417 -19.96 -6.45 -13.10
C THR A 417 -20.12 -5.72 -14.41
N LEU A 418 -21.35 -5.28 -14.69
CA LEU A 418 -21.69 -4.43 -15.82
C LEU A 418 -22.29 -3.12 -15.33
N ASP A 419 -21.57 -2.04 -15.48
CA ASP A 419 -22.05 -0.68 -15.26
C ASP A 419 -22.15 0.05 -16.60
N CYS A 420 -23.37 0.19 -17.13
CA CYS A 420 -23.65 0.84 -18.40
C CYS A 420 -24.77 1.89 -18.32
N PHE A 421 -25.08 2.37 -17.11
CA PHE A 421 -26.13 3.40 -16.92
C PHE A 421 -25.81 4.71 -17.64
N GLY A 422 -26.81 5.56 -17.85
CA GLY A 422 -26.61 6.89 -18.44
C GLY A 422 -26.05 6.85 -19.87
N ASN A 423 -26.49 5.88 -20.70
CA ASN A 423 -26.12 5.75 -22.10
C ASN A 423 -27.35 5.93 -23.02
N GLN A 424 -27.30 5.48 -24.25
CA GLN A 424 -28.39 5.56 -25.23
C GLN A 424 -28.77 4.16 -25.74
N LEU A 425 -28.56 3.12 -24.91
CA LEU A 425 -28.86 1.74 -25.27
C LEU A 425 -30.35 1.54 -25.50
N THR A 426 -30.71 0.89 -26.61
CA THR A 426 -32.10 0.50 -26.94
C THR A 426 -32.35 -0.98 -26.65
N ALA A 427 -31.31 -1.77 -26.47
CA ALA A 427 -31.37 -3.17 -26.09
C ALA A 427 -30.12 -3.54 -25.29
N LEU A 428 -30.21 -4.59 -24.48
CA LEU A 428 -29.10 -5.19 -23.75
C LEU A 428 -29.37 -6.69 -23.65
N ASP A 429 -28.36 -7.51 -24.02
CA ASP A 429 -28.43 -8.98 -23.93
C ASP A 429 -27.21 -9.46 -23.15
N VAL A 430 -27.45 -10.14 -22.03
CA VAL A 430 -26.43 -10.71 -21.14
C VAL A 430 -26.48 -12.23 -21.07
N SER A 431 -27.14 -12.88 -22.06
CA SER A 431 -27.37 -14.34 -22.08
C SER A 431 -26.07 -15.17 -22.13
N LYS A 432 -24.94 -14.56 -22.50
CA LYS A 432 -23.61 -15.20 -22.55
C LYS A 432 -22.74 -14.90 -21.34
N ASN A 433 -23.19 -14.03 -20.44
CA ASN A 433 -22.42 -13.58 -19.28
C ASN A 433 -22.80 -14.38 -18.04
N SER A 434 -22.46 -15.67 -18.03
CA SER A 434 -22.88 -16.60 -16.96
C SER A 434 -22.30 -16.25 -15.58
N GLN A 435 -21.26 -15.43 -15.50
CA GLN A 435 -20.65 -14.98 -14.25
C GLN A 435 -21.22 -13.64 -13.74
N LEU A 436 -22.16 -13.02 -14.46
CA LEU A 436 -22.72 -11.72 -14.09
C LEU A 436 -23.42 -11.79 -12.74
N THR A 437 -23.11 -10.85 -11.85
CA THR A 437 -23.68 -10.69 -10.51
C THR A 437 -24.27 -9.31 -10.28
N VAL A 438 -23.75 -8.28 -10.94
CA VAL A 438 -24.20 -6.89 -10.78
C VAL A 438 -24.42 -6.24 -12.15
N ALA A 439 -25.60 -5.63 -12.35
CA ALA A 439 -25.90 -4.85 -13.55
C ALA A 439 -26.54 -3.50 -13.20
N LEU A 440 -25.85 -2.41 -13.52
CA LEU A 440 -26.31 -1.03 -13.37
C LEU A 440 -26.65 -0.50 -14.76
N CYS A 441 -27.93 -0.34 -15.08
CA CYS A 441 -28.39 -0.10 -16.46
C CYS A 441 -29.48 0.97 -16.59
N TRP A 442 -29.75 1.75 -15.55
CA TRP A 442 -30.73 2.86 -15.61
C TRP A 442 -30.29 3.99 -16.57
N GLY A 443 -31.16 4.95 -16.84
CA GLY A 443 -30.85 6.11 -17.67
C GLY A 443 -30.44 5.77 -19.11
N ASN A 444 -31.04 4.70 -19.68
CA ASN A 444 -30.87 4.28 -21.07
C ASN A 444 -32.17 4.55 -21.88
N ARG A 445 -32.31 3.96 -23.07
CA ARG A 445 -33.49 4.13 -23.95
C ARG A 445 -34.20 2.79 -24.23
N LEU A 446 -34.20 1.87 -23.24
CA LEU A 446 -34.85 0.57 -23.40
C LEU A 446 -36.39 0.72 -23.38
N SER A 447 -37.07 0.16 -24.39
CA SER A 447 -38.53 0.00 -24.38
C SER A 447 -38.95 -1.09 -23.38
N THR A 448 -40.25 -1.18 -23.07
CA THR A 448 -40.81 -2.26 -22.25
C THR A 448 -40.44 -3.65 -22.79
N ASP A 449 -40.49 -3.85 -24.11
CA ASP A 449 -40.09 -5.10 -24.73
C ASP A 449 -38.57 -5.38 -24.60
N ALA A 450 -37.75 -4.35 -24.67
CA ALA A 450 -36.31 -4.49 -24.47
C ALA A 450 -36.00 -4.86 -23.01
N TRP A 451 -36.68 -4.30 -22.03
CA TRP A 451 -36.58 -4.70 -20.63
C TRP A 451 -37.01 -6.15 -20.42
N ASN A 452 -38.13 -6.58 -21.04
CA ASN A 452 -38.54 -7.97 -20.98
C ASN A 452 -37.46 -8.93 -21.52
N ARG A 453 -36.88 -8.61 -22.69
CA ARG A 453 -35.78 -9.41 -23.28
C ARG A 453 -34.54 -9.40 -22.38
N PHE A 454 -34.18 -8.27 -21.78
CA PHE A 454 -33.08 -8.18 -20.85
C PHE A 454 -33.29 -9.08 -19.63
N PHE A 455 -34.47 -9.03 -18.98
CA PHE A 455 -34.77 -9.91 -17.85
C PHE A 455 -34.77 -11.40 -18.25
N CYS A 456 -35.16 -11.72 -19.48
CA CYS A 456 -35.05 -13.08 -20.01
C CYS A 456 -33.61 -13.51 -20.27
N SER A 457 -32.71 -12.58 -20.62
CA SER A 457 -31.30 -12.86 -20.91
C SER A 457 -30.44 -13.08 -19.67
N LEU A 458 -30.90 -12.66 -18.49
CA LEU A 458 -30.16 -12.85 -17.22
C LEU A 458 -29.85 -14.32 -16.97
N PRO A 459 -28.65 -14.66 -16.50
CA PRO A 459 -28.32 -16.01 -16.06
C PRO A 459 -29.22 -16.47 -14.91
N ASP A 460 -29.53 -17.77 -14.89
CA ASP A 460 -30.28 -18.36 -13.79
C ASP A 460 -29.36 -18.56 -12.57
N ARG A 461 -29.71 -17.89 -11.48
CA ARG A 461 -29.00 -17.87 -10.19
C ARG A 461 -29.94 -18.28 -9.05
N SER A 462 -31.05 -18.93 -9.35
CA SER A 462 -32.03 -19.33 -8.34
C SER A 462 -31.49 -20.22 -7.22
N TYR A 463 -30.34 -20.85 -7.46
CA TYR A 463 -29.59 -21.67 -6.50
C TYR A 463 -28.67 -20.86 -5.55
N MET A 464 -28.45 -19.57 -5.83
CA MET A 464 -27.66 -18.64 -5.02
C MET A 464 -28.45 -17.34 -4.78
N PRO A 465 -29.57 -17.38 -4.07
CA PRO A 465 -30.42 -16.22 -3.90
C PRO A 465 -29.73 -15.12 -3.08
N ASN A 466 -29.99 -13.85 -3.43
CA ASN A 466 -29.56 -12.63 -2.75
C ASN A 466 -28.07 -12.23 -2.93
N GLU A 467 -27.35 -12.82 -3.88
CA GLU A 467 -26.00 -12.40 -4.23
C GLU A 467 -25.93 -11.59 -5.54
N GLN A 468 -27.07 -11.43 -6.23
CA GLN A 468 -27.13 -10.80 -7.55
C GLN A 468 -28.15 -9.67 -7.55
N ILE A 469 -27.75 -8.53 -8.10
CA ILE A 469 -28.58 -7.34 -8.10
C ILE A 469 -28.59 -6.62 -9.44
N ILE A 470 -29.77 -6.13 -9.82
CA ILE A 470 -29.94 -5.27 -10.98
C ILE A 470 -30.52 -3.94 -10.53
N TYR A 471 -29.96 -2.87 -11.07
CA TYR A 471 -30.45 -1.52 -10.91
C TYR A 471 -30.98 -0.99 -12.27
N PRO A 472 -32.24 -1.24 -12.62
CA PRO A 472 -32.85 -0.71 -13.84
C PRO A 472 -33.28 0.74 -13.71
N LEU A 473 -33.40 1.26 -12.50
CA LEU A 473 -33.84 2.62 -12.17
C LEU A 473 -32.95 3.25 -11.11
N ASP A 474 -32.78 4.57 -11.21
CA ASP A 474 -32.21 5.45 -10.19
C ASP A 474 -33.36 6.21 -9.50
N ASN A 475 -33.34 6.32 -8.17
CA ASN A 475 -34.32 7.14 -7.42
C ASN A 475 -34.36 8.62 -7.85
N ARG A 476 -33.30 9.09 -8.51
CA ARG A 476 -33.15 10.46 -9.00
C ARG A 476 -33.77 10.68 -10.40
N SER A 477 -34.02 9.62 -11.17
CA SER A 477 -34.47 9.69 -12.56
C SER A 477 -35.65 8.78 -12.82
N ASP A 478 -36.84 9.38 -13.02
CA ASP A 478 -38.08 8.64 -13.30
C ASP A 478 -38.34 8.39 -14.79
N SER A 479 -37.43 8.81 -15.70
CA SER A 479 -37.71 8.80 -17.14
C SER A 479 -37.98 7.40 -17.72
N GLN A 480 -37.37 6.35 -17.16
CA GLN A 480 -37.55 4.95 -17.59
C GLN A 480 -38.56 4.16 -16.72
N LYS A 481 -39.04 4.75 -15.63
CA LYS A 481 -39.92 4.06 -14.67
C LYS A 481 -41.19 3.46 -15.30
N PRO A 482 -41.92 4.14 -16.20
CA PRO A 482 -43.09 3.54 -16.83
C PRO A 482 -42.74 2.28 -17.64
N GLN A 483 -41.63 2.29 -18.38
CA GLN A 483 -41.21 1.17 -19.22
C GLN A 483 -40.74 -0.02 -18.38
N VAL A 484 -39.98 0.23 -17.29
CA VAL A 484 -39.51 -0.81 -16.36
C VAL A 484 -40.68 -1.45 -15.62
N LEU A 485 -41.63 -0.65 -15.09
CA LEU A 485 -42.80 -1.18 -14.37
C LEU A 485 -43.80 -1.91 -15.27
N ALA A 486 -43.91 -1.52 -16.54
CA ALA A 486 -44.71 -2.21 -17.53
C ALA A 486 -44.07 -3.53 -18.01
N ALA A 487 -42.78 -3.75 -17.74
CA ALA A 487 -42.12 -5.01 -18.04
C ALA A 487 -42.37 -6.06 -16.94
N ASN A 488 -42.05 -7.32 -17.22
CA ASN A 488 -42.20 -8.41 -16.24
C ASN A 488 -40.94 -8.66 -15.44
N GLY A 489 -40.64 -7.80 -14.47
CA GLY A 489 -39.47 -7.94 -13.56
C GLY A 489 -39.49 -9.19 -12.69
N ASN A 490 -40.65 -9.87 -12.56
CA ASN A 490 -40.73 -11.16 -11.86
C ASN A 490 -39.93 -12.26 -12.57
N ILE A 491 -39.57 -12.10 -13.85
CA ILE A 491 -38.67 -13.00 -14.56
C ILE A 491 -37.30 -12.99 -13.89
N ALA A 492 -36.75 -11.80 -13.64
CA ALA A 492 -35.45 -11.64 -12.96
C ALA A 492 -35.51 -12.24 -11.54
N LYS A 493 -36.55 -11.94 -10.77
CA LYS A 493 -36.75 -12.47 -9.42
C LYS A 493 -36.77 -14.01 -9.37
N ARG A 494 -37.47 -14.65 -10.31
CA ARG A 494 -37.51 -16.13 -10.41
C ARG A 494 -36.14 -16.73 -10.73
N LYS A 495 -35.26 -15.97 -11.38
CA LYS A 495 -33.88 -16.36 -11.68
C LYS A 495 -32.91 -16.03 -10.53
N GLY A 496 -33.40 -15.62 -9.35
CA GLY A 496 -32.58 -15.33 -8.17
C GLY A 496 -32.03 -13.91 -8.12
N TRP A 497 -32.47 -13.01 -9.01
CA TRP A 497 -31.97 -11.63 -9.03
C TRP A 497 -32.85 -10.71 -8.18
N GLU A 498 -32.18 -9.86 -7.38
CA GLU A 498 -32.82 -8.70 -6.79
C GLU A 498 -32.94 -7.59 -7.82
N VAL A 499 -34.10 -6.95 -7.89
CA VAL A 499 -34.38 -5.83 -8.80
C VAL A 499 -34.68 -4.61 -7.95
N SER A 500 -33.74 -3.68 -7.88
CA SER A 500 -33.80 -2.57 -6.93
C SER A 500 -33.57 -1.20 -7.59
N TYR A 501 -34.02 -0.15 -6.89
CA TYR A 501 -33.58 1.22 -7.17
C TYR A 501 -32.12 1.40 -6.68
N TYR A 502 -31.30 2.07 -7.46
CA TYR A 502 -29.98 2.53 -7.02
C TYR A 502 -30.13 3.75 -6.10
N ASN A 503 -29.66 3.68 -4.88
CA ASN A 503 -29.77 4.74 -3.89
C ASN A 503 -28.53 4.82 -3.00
N ASP A 504 -27.36 5.12 -3.59
CA ASP A 504 -26.08 5.37 -2.91
C ASP A 504 -25.80 4.41 -1.72
N GLY A 505 -26.06 3.11 -1.91
CA GLY A 505 -25.80 2.05 -0.93
C GLY A 505 -26.99 1.70 -0.02
N GLN A 506 -28.18 2.24 -0.27
CA GLN A 506 -29.45 1.80 0.32
C GLN A 506 -30.33 1.19 -0.76
N ASP A 507 -30.21 -0.11 -0.96
CA ASP A 507 -31.01 -0.81 -1.97
C ASP A 507 -32.48 -0.84 -1.59
N THR A 508 -33.33 -0.41 -2.52
CA THR A 508 -34.78 -0.43 -2.33
C THR A 508 -35.44 -1.31 -3.40
N PRO A 509 -35.97 -2.48 -3.04
CA PRO A 509 -36.56 -3.39 -4.03
C PRO A 509 -37.70 -2.75 -4.83
N ILE A 510 -37.65 -2.92 -6.14
CA ILE A 510 -38.75 -2.47 -7.03
C ILE A 510 -39.93 -3.44 -6.92
N THR A 511 -41.09 -2.88 -6.63
CA THR A 511 -42.38 -3.57 -6.60
C THR A 511 -43.33 -2.98 -7.65
N GLY A 512 -44.44 -3.66 -7.93
CA GLY A 512 -45.50 -3.12 -8.82
C GLY A 512 -45.23 -3.34 -10.32
N PHE A 513 -44.46 -4.36 -10.70
CA PHE A 513 -44.38 -4.81 -12.10
C PHE A 513 -45.73 -5.28 -12.60
N THR A 514 -46.20 -4.73 -13.74
CA THR A 514 -47.51 -5.04 -14.32
C THR A 514 -47.44 -5.95 -15.56
N GLY A 515 -46.22 -6.17 -16.09
CA GLY A 515 -46.02 -6.96 -17.30
C GLY A 515 -46.31 -8.45 -17.12
N SER A 516 -46.85 -9.07 -18.15
CA SER A 516 -47.17 -10.51 -18.22
C SER A 516 -46.30 -11.27 -19.25
N TYR A 517 -45.26 -10.64 -19.77
CA TYR A 517 -44.38 -11.22 -20.78
C TYR A 517 -43.81 -12.56 -20.31
N GLN A 518 -43.71 -13.52 -21.21
CA GLN A 518 -43.06 -14.82 -20.96
C GLN A 518 -41.85 -14.99 -21.89
N CYS A 519 -40.77 -15.51 -21.37
CA CYS A 519 -39.59 -15.79 -22.16
C CYS A 519 -39.95 -16.95 -23.13
N THR A 520 -39.82 -16.69 -24.42
CA THR A 520 -39.90 -17.77 -25.42
C THR A 520 -38.67 -18.68 -25.23
N LYS A 521 -38.93 -19.98 -24.96
CA LYS A 521 -37.86 -20.98 -24.98
C LYS A 521 -37.32 -21.05 -26.41
N ILE A 522 -36.13 -20.49 -26.64
CA ILE A 522 -35.39 -20.81 -27.87
C ILE A 522 -34.85 -22.22 -27.63
N TYR A 523 -35.56 -23.23 -28.17
CA TYR A 523 -35.02 -24.57 -28.29
C TYR A 523 -33.80 -24.46 -29.24
N LYS A 524 -32.58 -24.58 -28.73
CA LYS A 524 -31.41 -24.94 -29.51
C LYS A 524 -31.16 -26.40 -29.40
#